data_6b8862231050fa2fcfa53a2ae14c8f63
#
_entry.id   6b8862231050fa2fcfa53a2ae14c8f63
#
_cell.length_a   1.000
_cell.length_b   1.000
_cell.length_c   1.000
_cell.angle_alpha   90.00
_cell.angle_beta   90.00
_cell.angle_gamma   90.00
#
_symmetry.space_group_name_H-M   'P 1'
#
loop_
_entity.id
_entity.type
_entity.pdbx_description
1 polymer ?
#
loop_
_entity_poly.entity_id
_entity_poly.type
_entity_poly.pdbx_seq_one_letter_code
_entity_poly.pdbx_strand_id
1 'polypeptide(L)'
;MLDSNNEQNEIYLTDLIEIAFQNKLDTVIVQVSEDTIKGVNSMSQLNEVETSLREELITSHMENGVYFQDPTSTYIDKGVVIKPGSRIMANTHITGKTEIHENCVVGPNTMINDSTIGVGSSVIFSVLDGVTIKGTGTIGPYAHLRKGSILEEGVKVGAFAETKNSNVGSGSKIPHLSYVGDADLEENVNFSAGSITVNYDGKNKHRTEIKKDAFVGSDVMLVAPVTVGEGAMIGAGSVITKDVPPKALGIERNQQKNIDGYMDRKKPKDEN
;
A
#
# COMPACT_ATOMS: atom_id res chain seq x y z
N MET A 1 53.06 6.62 -3.18
CA MET A 1 51.92 7.48 -3.56
C MET A 1 51.33 6.83 -4.80
N LEU A 2 50.04 6.66 -4.88
CA LEU A 2 49.40 6.10 -6.09
C LEU A 2 49.62 7.08 -7.25
N ASP A 3 50.01 6.58 -8.40
CA ASP A 3 50.33 7.36 -9.61
C ASP A 3 49.26 7.06 -10.70
N SER A 4 48.94 8.03 -11.51
CA SER A 4 48.04 7.92 -12.67
C SER A 4 48.80 7.79 -14.01
N ASN A 5 50.08 7.45 -13.97
CA ASN A 5 50.93 7.36 -15.15
C ASN A 5 50.77 6.04 -15.91
N ASN A 6 49.53 5.77 -16.37
CA ASN A 6 49.17 4.62 -17.16
C ASN A 6 48.35 5.05 -18.41
N GLU A 7 48.11 4.13 -19.35
CA GLU A 7 47.40 4.42 -20.61
C GLU A 7 46.00 5.01 -20.42
N GLN A 8 45.35 4.76 -19.28
CA GLN A 8 44.00 5.24 -18.98
C GLN A 8 43.99 6.50 -18.09
N ASN A 9 45.16 6.93 -17.60
CA ASN A 9 45.33 8.08 -16.70
C ASN A 9 44.51 7.99 -15.41
N GLU A 10 44.33 6.73 -14.92
CA GLU A 10 43.56 6.37 -13.74
C GLU A 10 44.46 5.86 -12.62
N ILE A 11 43.97 5.95 -11.38
CA ILE A 11 44.66 5.40 -10.19
C ILE A 11 44.10 3.98 -9.97
N TYR A 12 44.96 2.97 -10.12
CA TYR A 12 44.57 1.58 -9.88
C TYR A 12 44.75 1.18 -8.42
N LEU A 13 43.70 0.65 -7.84
CA LEU A 13 43.72 0.12 -6.47
C LEU A 13 44.67 -1.09 -6.35
N THR A 14 44.89 -1.83 -7.42
CA THR A 14 45.82 -2.96 -7.51
C THR A 14 47.28 -2.53 -7.29
N ASP A 15 47.65 -1.30 -7.56
CA ASP A 15 48.98 -0.78 -7.34
C ASP A 15 49.34 -0.69 -5.85
N LEU A 16 48.33 -0.74 -4.97
CA LEU A 16 48.54 -0.81 -3.52
C LEU A 16 49.31 -2.07 -3.10
N ILE A 17 49.14 -3.18 -3.82
CA ILE A 17 49.88 -4.45 -3.53
C ILE A 17 51.37 -4.23 -3.71
N GLU A 18 51.78 -3.61 -4.80
CA GLU A 18 53.19 -3.30 -5.07
C GLU A 18 53.76 -2.27 -4.05
N ILE A 19 53.01 -1.24 -3.74
CA ILE A 19 53.39 -0.24 -2.73
C ILE A 19 53.51 -0.91 -1.35
N ALA A 20 52.62 -1.77 -0.97
CA ALA A 20 52.68 -2.51 0.29
C ALA A 20 53.95 -3.36 0.36
N PHE A 21 54.26 -4.06 -0.71
CA PHE A 21 55.47 -4.90 -0.81
C PHE A 21 56.75 -4.04 -0.71
N GLN A 22 56.83 -2.92 -1.45
CA GLN A 22 57.98 -2.00 -1.42
C GLN A 22 58.18 -1.40 -0.03
N ASN A 23 57.10 -1.12 0.70
CA ASN A 23 57.18 -0.57 2.06
C ASN A 23 57.23 -1.64 3.15
N LYS A 24 57.38 -2.94 2.81
CA LYS A 24 57.41 -4.08 3.74
C LYS A 24 56.22 -4.10 4.71
N LEU A 25 55.07 -3.77 4.23
CA LEU A 25 53.83 -3.88 4.99
C LEU A 25 53.28 -5.32 4.95
N ASP A 26 52.75 -5.79 6.07
CA ASP A 26 52.09 -7.09 6.13
C ASP A 26 50.82 -7.04 5.29
N THR A 27 50.69 -8.02 4.39
CA THR A 27 49.52 -8.18 3.53
C THR A 27 48.84 -9.51 3.78
N VAL A 28 47.52 -9.52 3.84
CA VAL A 28 46.71 -10.73 3.99
C VAL A 28 45.83 -10.87 2.75
N ILE A 29 45.84 -12.08 2.17
CA ILE A 29 44.94 -12.42 1.06
C ILE A 29 43.68 -12.99 1.66
N VAL A 30 42.53 -12.33 1.36
CA VAL A 30 41.20 -12.83 1.71
C VAL A 30 40.54 -13.32 0.43
N GLN A 31 40.24 -14.62 0.41
CA GLN A 31 39.52 -15.19 -0.72
C GLN A 31 38.04 -14.90 -0.58
N VAL A 32 37.44 -14.30 -1.61
CA VAL A 32 36.01 -13.96 -1.68
C VAL A 32 35.39 -14.55 -2.96
N SER A 33 34.08 -14.69 -3.00
CA SER A 33 33.40 -15.12 -4.23
C SER A 33 33.53 -14.06 -5.33
N GLU A 34 33.52 -14.49 -6.57
CA GLU A 34 33.59 -13.61 -7.75
C GLU A 34 32.45 -12.58 -7.76
N ASP A 35 31.26 -12.98 -7.30
CA ASP A 35 30.09 -12.08 -7.21
C ASP A 35 30.30 -10.91 -6.26
N THR A 36 31.11 -11.09 -5.21
CA THR A 36 31.40 -10.03 -4.21
C THR A 36 32.23 -8.89 -4.79
N ILE A 37 33.03 -9.16 -5.85
CA ILE A 37 34.00 -8.21 -6.42
C ILE A 37 33.60 -7.71 -7.82
N LYS A 38 32.39 -8.03 -8.30
CA LYS A 38 31.91 -7.55 -9.60
C LYS A 38 31.87 -6.01 -9.64
N GLY A 39 32.64 -5.43 -10.55
CA GLY A 39 32.56 -4.00 -10.86
C GLY A 39 31.35 -3.72 -11.75
N VAL A 40 30.70 -2.56 -11.53
CA VAL A 40 29.55 -2.12 -12.33
C VAL A 40 29.95 -0.89 -13.14
N ASN A 41 30.12 -1.05 -14.44
CA ASN A 41 30.48 -0.01 -15.39
C ASN A 41 29.44 0.21 -16.49
N SER A 42 28.36 -0.58 -16.50
CA SER A 42 27.29 -0.48 -17.49
C SER A 42 25.94 -0.84 -16.86
N MET A 43 24.84 -0.40 -17.50
CA MET A 43 23.50 -0.76 -17.07
C MET A 43 23.23 -2.27 -17.17
N SER A 44 23.86 -2.96 -18.10
CA SER A 44 23.79 -4.43 -18.18
C SER A 44 24.42 -5.09 -16.97
N GLN A 45 25.62 -4.67 -16.58
CA GLN A 45 26.29 -5.17 -15.39
C GLN A 45 25.53 -4.84 -14.10
N LEU A 46 24.92 -3.65 -14.02
CA LEU A 46 24.04 -3.31 -12.90
C LEU A 46 22.87 -4.31 -12.80
N ASN A 47 22.19 -4.56 -13.92
CA ASN A 47 21.07 -5.50 -13.95
C ASN A 47 21.49 -6.96 -13.55
N GLU A 48 22.69 -7.39 -13.91
CA GLU A 48 23.21 -8.69 -13.50
C GLU A 48 23.39 -8.74 -11.97
N VAL A 49 24.00 -7.70 -11.38
CA VAL A 49 24.22 -7.62 -9.93
C VAL A 49 22.89 -7.54 -9.18
N GLU A 50 21.95 -6.71 -9.63
CA GLU A 50 20.60 -6.60 -9.05
C GLU A 50 19.85 -7.94 -9.10
N THR A 51 19.97 -8.67 -10.21
CA THR A 51 19.34 -9.98 -10.35
C THR A 51 19.93 -11.00 -9.37
N SER A 52 21.25 -11.06 -9.25
CA SER A 52 21.95 -11.95 -8.30
C SER A 52 21.56 -11.64 -6.85
N LEU A 53 21.56 -10.37 -6.46
CA LEU A 53 21.16 -9.95 -5.11
C LEU A 53 19.69 -10.27 -4.82
N ARG A 54 18.79 -10.08 -5.78
CA ARG A 54 17.37 -10.43 -5.65
C ARG A 54 17.19 -11.93 -5.44
N GLU A 55 17.88 -12.77 -6.22
CA GLU A 55 17.84 -14.22 -6.10
C GLU A 55 18.34 -14.69 -4.72
N GLU A 56 19.40 -14.09 -4.21
CA GLU A 56 19.92 -14.38 -2.87
C GLU A 56 18.88 -14.03 -1.79
N LEU A 57 18.27 -12.83 -1.84
CA LEU A 57 17.25 -12.40 -0.90
C LEU A 57 16.03 -13.33 -0.92
N ILE A 58 15.53 -13.66 -2.10
CA ILE A 58 14.37 -14.55 -2.25
C ILE A 58 14.69 -15.95 -1.73
N THR A 59 15.85 -16.48 -2.07
CA THR A 59 16.31 -17.79 -1.59
C THR A 59 16.36 -17.83 -0.06
N SER A 60 16.93 -16.79 0.56
CA SER A 60 16.97 -16.68 2.02
C SER A 60 15.57 -16.69 2.65
N HIS A 61 14.59 -16.00 2.06
CA HIS A 61 13.21 -16.04 2.53
C HIS A 61 12.57 -17.43 2.32
N MET A 62 12.84 -18.10 1.21
CA MET A 62 12.35 -19.45 0.93
C MET A 62 12.88 -20.46 1.95
N GLU A 63 14.16 -20.40 2.28
CA GLU A 63 14.79 -21.23 3.33
C GLU A 63 14.16 -20.99 4.71
N ASN A 64 13.67 -19.78 4.95
CA ASN A 64 12.94 -19.40 6.17
C ASN A 64 11.42 -19.68 6.09
N GLY A 65 10.95 -20.49 5.13
CA GLY A 65 9.57 -20.98 5.07
C GLY A 65 8.56 -20.05 4.41
N VAL A 66 9.03 -19.13 3.54
CA VAL A 66 8.16 -18.27 2.70
C VAL A 66 7.99 -18.90 1.32
N TYR A 67 6.76 -18.98 0.83
CA TYR A 67 6.47 -19.45 -0.51
C TYR A 67 6.45 -18.31 -1.52
N PHE A 68 7.16 -18.47 -2.63
CA PHE A 68 7.10 -17.58 -3.80
C PHE A 68 6.53 -18.31 -4.99
N GLN A 69 5.45 -17.81 -5.57
CA GLN A 69 4.83 -18.40 -6.76
C GLN A 69 5.73 -18.22 -7.98
N ASP A 70 6.31 -17.04 -8.13
CA ASP A 70 7.23 -16.70 -9.20
C ASP A 70 8.35 -15.79 -8.66
N PRO A 71 9.51 -16.37 -8.29
CA PRO A 71 10.67 -15.62 -7.85
C PRO A 71 11.16 -14.59 -8.86
N THR A 72 11.02 -14.86 -10.15
CA THR A 72 11.58 -14.01 -11.22
C THR A 72 10.81 -12.71 -11.41
N SER A 73 9.52 -12.68 -11.10
CA SER A 73 8.67 -11.49 -11.15
C SER A 73 8.46 -10.81 -9.80
N THR A 74 9.17 -11.25 -8.76
CA THR A 74 9.08 -10.68 -7.42
C THR A 74 10.29 -9.81 -7.11
N TYR A 75 10.05 -8.61 -6.58
CA TYR A 75 11.08 -7.63 -6.23
C TYR A 75 11.00 -7.30 -4.75
N ILE A 76 12.11 -7.50 -4.02
CA ILE A 76 12.19 -7.33 -2.58
C ILE A 76 13.43 -6.52 -2.22
N ASP A 77 13.28 -5.47 -1.41
CA ASP A 77 14.41 -4.72 -0.86
C ASP A 77 15.07 -5.47 0.31
N LYS A 78 16.35 -5.25 0.51
CA LYS A 78 17.15 -5.86 1.57
C LYS A 78 16.58 -5.63 2.99
N GLY A 79 15.84 -4.54 3.20
CA GLY A 79 15.24 -4.19 4.49
C GLY A 79 13.92 -4.89 4.81
N VAL A 80 13.38 -5.63 3.87
CA VAL A 80 12.08 -6.32 4.00
C VAL A 80 12.21 -7.56 4.87
N VAL A 81 11.23 -7.77 5.75
CA VAL A 81 11.09 -8.95 6.59
C VAL A 81 9.81 -9.68 6.25
N ILE A 82 9.90 -10.96 5.90
CA ILE A 82 8.73 -11.81 5.63
C ILE A 82 8.79 -13.02 6.55
N LYS A 83 7.74 -13.22 7.34
CA LYS A 83 7.67 -14.32 8.32
C LYS A 83 7.17 -15.61 7.67
N PRO A 84 7.47 -16.77 8.31
CA PRO A 84 7.13 -18.10 7.78
C PRO A 84 5.64 -18.30 7.49
N GLY A 85 5.33 -19.22 6.57
CA GLY A 85 3.97 -19.57 6.17
C GLY A 85 3.33 -18.56 5.21
N SER A 86 3.97 -17.42 4.97
CA SER A 86 3.48 -16.42 4.03
C SER A 86 3.70 -16.83 2.57
N ARG A 87 2.81 -16.40 1.71
CA ARG A 87 2.78 -16.71 0.27
C ARG A 87 2.85 -15.43 -0.53
N ILE A 88 3.91 -15.28 -1.30
CA ILE A 88 4.12 -14.14 -2.21
C ILE A 88 3.78 -14.60 -3.63
N MET A 89 2.79 -13.98 -4.22
CA MET A 89 2.31 -14.30 -5.55
C MET A 89 3.06 -13.51 -6.62
N ALA A 90 2.89 -13.87 -7.88
CA ALA A 90 3.61 -13.25 -9.00
C ALA A 90 3.42 -11.73 -9.11
N ASN A 91 4.39 -11.04 -9.72
CA ASN A 91 4.38 -9.59 -9.98
C ASN A 91 4.17 -8.75 -8.69
N THR A 92 4.89 -9.10 -7.63
CA THR A 92 4.77 -8.42 -6.34
C THR A 92 6.05 -7.64 -6.03
N HIS A 93 5.89 -6.38 -5.62
CA HIS A 93 6.98 -5.50 -5.21
C HIS A 93 6.84 -5.17 -3.72
N ILE A 94 7.86 -5.49 -2.94
CA ILE A 94 7.89 -5.26 -1.49
C ILE A 94 9.15 -4.47 -1.16
N THR A 95 8.97 -3.21 -0.76
CA THR A 95 10.08 -2.26 -0.67
C THR A 95 10.16 -1.57 0.69
N GLY A 96 11.26 -0.85 0.90
CA GLY A 96 11.51 -0.07 2.10
C GLY A 96 11.65 -0.93 3.36
N LYS A 97 11.07 -0.45 4.45
CA LYS A 97 11.07 -1.14 5.75
C LYS A 97 9.76 -1.90 5.97
N THR A 98 9.39 -2.73 5.00
CA THR A 98 8.15 -3.50 5.06
C THR A 98 8.33 -4.77 5.89
N GLU A 99 7.37 -5.04 6.79
CA GLU A 99 7.29 -6.28 7.54
C GLU A 99 5.98 -7.01 7.23
N ILE A 100 6.07 -8.26 6.78
CA ILE A 100 4.94 -9.16 6.52
C ILE A 100 4.98 -10.26 7.57
N HIS A 101 3.95 -10.31 8.41
CA HIS A 101 3.82 -11.32 9.46
C HIS A 101 3.41 -12.68 8.91
N GLU A 102 3.24 -13.66 9.80
CA GLU A 102 3.04 -15.06 9.46
C GLU A 102 1.73 -15.31 8.70
N ASN A 103 1.75 -16.29 7.82
CA ASN A 103 0.57 -16.81 7.10
C ASN A 103 -0.17 -15.78 6.23
N CYS A 104 0.51 -14.74 5.79
CA CYS A 104 -0.05 -13.75 4.87
C CYS A 104 -0.09 -14.26 3.42
N VAL A 105 -1.03 -13.74 2.64
CA VAL A 105 -1.08 -13.89 1.18
C VAL A 105 -0.92 -12.52 0.54
N VAL A 106 0.18 -12.31 -0.19
CA VAL A 106 0.50 -11.01 -0.81
C VAL A 106 0.68 -11.20 -2.31
N GLY A 107 0.00 -10.37 -3.08
CA GLY A 107 -0.04 -10.47 -4.54
C GLY A 107 -1.22 -11.31 -5.04
N PRO A 108 -1.35 -11.51 -6.37
CA PRO A 108 -0.45 -10.99 -7.40
C PRO A 108 -0.62 -9.48 -7.66
N ASN A 109 0.28 -8.91 -8.47
CA ASN A 109 0.22 -7.52 -8.93
C ASN A 109 0.02 -6.52 -7.79
N THR A 110 0.85 -6.62 -6.76
CA THR A 110 0.74 -5.85 -5.51
C THR A 110 2.04 -5.08 -5.25
N MET A 111 1.91 -3.84 -4.81
CA MET A 111 3.04 -3.03 -4.36
C MET A 111 2.86 -2.66 -2.89
N ILE A 112 3.88 -2.93 -2.07
CA ILE A 112 3.89 -2.59 -0.64
C ILE A 112 5.19 -1.89 -0.31
N ASN A 113 5.09 -0.68 0.24
CA ASN A 113 6.23 0.11 0.67
C ASN A 113 6.07 0.55 2.13
N ASP A 114 7.15 0.50 2.92
CA ASP A 114 7.22 1.02 4.30
C ASP A 114 6.01 0.65 5.17
N SER A 115 5.54 -0.59 5.08
CA SER A 115 4.26 -1.02 5.66
C SER A 115 4.41 -2.25 6.55
N THR A 116 3.49 -2.40 7.51
CA THR A 116 3.38 -3.59 8.36
C THR A 116 2.10 -4.34 8.02
N ILE A 117 2.22 -5.61 7.68
CA ILE A 117 1.10 -6.48 7.30
C ILE A 117 0.90 -7.53 8.39
N GLY A 118 -0.18 -7.42 9.14
CA GLY A 118 -0.51 -8.28 10.28
C GLY A 118 -0.83 -9.73 9.88
N VAL A 119 -0.73 -10.61 10.86
CA VAL A 119 -0.84 -12.06 10.70
C VAL A 119 -2.09 -12.50 9.92
N GLY A 120 -1.93 -13.43 8.98
CA GLY A 120 -3.04 -14.01 8.22
C GLY A 120 -3.73 -13.07 7.25
N SER A 121 -3.17 -11.90 7.01
CA SER A 121 -3.74 -10.91 6.09
C SER A 121 -3.64 -11.34 4.63
N SER A 122 -4.60 -10.86 3.83
CA SER A 122 -4.60 -11.02 2.38
C SER A 122 -4.56 -9.65 1.70
N VAL A 123 -3.56 -9.42 0.84
CA VAL A 123 -3.39 -8.18 0.06
C VAL A 123 -3.21 -8.54 -1.40
N ILE A 124 -4.21 -8.25 -2.24
CA ILE A 124 -4.22 -8.66 -3.64
C ILE A 124 -4.47 -7.48 -4.58
N PHE A 125 -3.75 -7.40 -5.71
CA PHE A 125 -3.93 -6.38 -6.75
C PHE A 125 -4.01 -4.95 -6.18
N SER A 126 -3.18 -4.61 -5.20
CA SER A 126 -3.34 -3.38 -4.43
C SER A 126 -2.02 -2.64 -4.22
N VAL A 127 -2.11 -1.37 -3.86
CA VAL A 127 -0.97 -0.53 -3.53
C VAL A 127 -1.07 -0.06 -2.08
N LEU A 128 -0.05 -0.35 -1.28
CA LEU A 128 0.08 0.06 0.12
C LEU A 128 1.36 0.87 0.31
N ASP A 129 1.25 2.06 0.89
CA ASP A 129 2.40 2.92 1.20
C ASP A 129 2.28 3.51 2.60
N GLY A 130 3.20 3.17 3.50
CA GLY A 130 3.23 3.63 4.89
C GLY A 130 2.00 3.23 5.69
N VAL A 131 1.54 1.99 5.55
CA VAL A 131 0.32 1.43 6.14
C VAL A 131 0.64 0.49 7.28
N THR A 132 -0.20 0.47 8.31
CA THR A 132 -0.13 -0.55 9.36
C THR A 132 -1.43 -1.34 9.43
N ILE A 133 -1.36 -2.64 9.19
CA ILE A 133 -2.44 -3.60 9.44
C ILE A 133 -2.03 -4.36 10.71
N LYS A 134 -2.73 -4.13 11.83
CA LYS A 134 -2.32 -4.66 13.13
C LYS A 134 -2.73 -6.12 13.35
N GLY A 135 -3.84 -6.53 12.75
CA GLY A 135 -4.33 -7.89 12.81
C GLY A 135 -4.62 -8.43 11.42
N THR A 136 -5.58 -9.35 11.31
CA THR A 136 -5.99 -9.90 10.02
C THR A 136 -6.73 -8.86 9.17
N GLY A 137 -6.19 -8.53 8.01
CA GLY A 137 -6.80 -7.63 7.04
C GLY A 137 -7.12 -8.34 5.71
N THR A 138 -8.21 -7.93 5.06
CA THR A 138 -8.53 -8.36 3.68
C THR A 138 -8.53 -7.13 2.78
N ILE A 139 -7.51 -6.99 1.93
CA ILE A 139 -7.27 -5.78 1.13
C ILE A 139 -7.31 -6.13 -0.36
N GLY A 140 -8.09 -5.37 -1.09
CA GLY A 140 -8.20 -5.50 -2.53
C GLY A 140 -9.42 -6.30 -3.01
N PRO A 141 -9.47 -6.56 -4.33
CA PRO A 141 -8.50 -6.08 -5.33
C PRO A 141 -8.61 -4.56 -5.59
N TYR A 142 -7.55 -3.97 -6.14
CA TYR A 142 -7.51 -2.56 -6.59
C TYR A 142 -7.76 -1.53 -5.48
N ALA A 143 -7.33 -1.83 -4.26
CA ALA A 143 -7.34 -0.87 -3.16
C ALA A 143 -6.04 -0.04 -3.15
N HIS A 144 -6.15 1.23 -2.73
CA HIS A 144 -5.00 2.09 -2.54
C HIS A 144 -4.97 2.61 -1.11
N LEU A 145 -4.10 2.03 -0.29
CA LEU A 145 -3.93 2.46 1.09
C LEU A 145 -2.68 3.33 1.18
N ARG A 146 -2.87 4.54 1.70
CA ARG A 146 -1.84 5.57 1.74
C ARG A 146 -1.35 5.82 3.15
N LYS A 147 -0.23 6.50 3.22
CA LYS A 147 0.49 6.81 4.45
C LYS A 147 -0.40 7.31 5.58
N GLY A 148 -0.16 6.73 6.76
CA GLY A 148 -0.92 7.03 7.97
C GLY A 148 -2.23 6.27 8.10
N SER A 149 -2.51 5.30 7.20
CA SER A 149 -3.65 4.39 7.37
C SER A 149 -3.28 3.29 8.37
N ILE A 150 -4.10 3.14 9.41
CA ILE A 150 -3.98 2.10 10.44
C ILE A 150 -5.27 1.29 10.44
N LEU A 151 -5.14 -0.01 10.22
CA LEU A 151 -6.25 -0.95 10.15
C LEU A 151 -6.14 -1.94 11.32
N GLU A 152 -7.21 -2.05 12.10
CA GLU A 152 -7.31 -2.99 13.21
C GLU A 152 -7.75 -4.39 12.73
N GLU A 153 -7.97 -5.33 13.65
CA GLU A 153 -8.32 -6.72 13.37
C GLU A 153 -9.60 -6.86 12.54
N GLY A 154 -9.59 -7.72 11.54
CA GLY A 154 -10.76 -8.10 10.74
C GLY A 154 -11.26 -7.04 9.75
N VAL A 155 -10.47 -5.99 9.53
CA VAL A 155 -10.83 -4.91 8.58
C VAL A 155 -10.84 -5.42 7.14
N LYS A 156 -11.83 -4.95 6.37
CA LYS A 156 -11.94 -5.22 4.93
C LYS A 156 -11.94 -3.94 4.14
N VAL A 157 -10.98 -3.79 3.21
CA VAL A 157 -10.93 -2.71 2.23
C VAL A 157 -10.98 -3.32 0.84
N GLY A 158 -12.08 -3.11 0.14
CA GLY A 158 -12.35 -3.77 -1.13
C GLY A 158 -12.00 -2.94 -2.37
N ALA A 159 -12.63 -3.29 -3.49
CA ALA A 159 -12.25 -2.80 -4.80
C ALA A 159 -12.43 -1.29 -4.98
N PHE A 160 -11.36 -0.63 -5.48
CA PHE A 160 -11.33 0.79 -5.77
C PHE A 160 -11.60 1.67 -4.54
N ALA A 161 -11.31 1.16 -3.35
CA ALA A 161 -11.36 1.94 -2.12
C ALA A 161 -9.97 2.54 -1.83
N GLU A 162 -9.96 3.79 -1.37
CA GLU A 162 -8.74 4.50 -0.98
C GLU A 162 -8.83 4.93 0.47
N THR A 163 -7.74 4.74 1.24
CA THR A 163 -7.60 5.26 2.60
C THR A 163 -6.36 6.13 2.72
N LYS A 164 -6.42 7.17 3.56
CA LYS A 164 -5.27 8.05 3.83
C LYS A 164 -5.38 8.67 5.23
N ASN A 165 -4.31 8.58 6.03
CA ASN A 165 -4.25 9.22 7.36
C ASN A 165 -5.51 8.93 8.19
N SER A 166 -5.93 7.65 8.22
CA SER A 166 -7.19 7.23 8.83
C SER A 166 -6.99 5.99 9.69
N ASN A 167 -7.73 5.93 10.78
CA ASN A 167 -7.80 4.76 11.64
C ASN A 167 -9.10 4.00 11.32
N VAL A 168 -8.98 2.70 11.07
CA VAL A 168 -10.13 1.85 10.77
C VAL A 168 -10.22 0.77 11.82
N GLY A 169 -11.23 0.87 12.67
CA GLY A 169 -11.47 0.00 13.81
C GLY A 169 -11.85 -1.42 13.42
N SER A 170 -11.72 -2.32 14.40
CA SER A 170 -11.89 -3.76 14.19
C SER A 170 -13.23 -4.12 13.55
N GLY A 171 -13.21 -5.05 12.60
CA GLY A 171 -14.40 -5.54 11.90
C GLY A 171 -15.05 -4.56 10.92
N SER A 172 -14.52 -3.35 10.79
CA SER A 172 -15.05 -2.33 9.89
C SER A 172 -14.78 -2.65 8.42
N LYS A 173 -15.65 -2.17 7.53
CA LYS A 173 -15.66 -2.49 6.11
C LYS A 173 -15.77 -1.24 5.25
N ILE A 174 -14.90 -1.15 4.24
CA ILE A 174 -14.88 -0.14 3.19
C ILE A 174 -14.91 -0.88 1.84
N PRO A 175 -16.07 -1.43 1.43
CA PRO A 175 -16.09 -2.48 0.41
C PRO A 175 -15.81 -2.02 -1.02
N HIS A 176 -16.25 -0.84 -1.44
CA HIS A 176 -16.18 -0.44 -2.86
C HIS A 176 -16.16 1.06 -3.09
N LEU A 177 -15.34 1.52 -4.08
CA LEU A 177 -15.43 2.83 -4.71
C LEU A 177 -15.47 4.02 -3.71
N SER A 178 -14.78 3.91 -2.60
CA SER A 178 -14.89 4.85 -1.49
C SER A 178 -13.57 5.57 -1.23
N TYR A 179 -13.66 6.80 -0.72
CA TYR A 179 -12.51 7.53 -0.20
C TYR A 179 -12.67 7.81 1.29
N VAL A 180 -11.75 7.30 2.08
CA VAL A 180 -11.68 7.52 3.54
C VAL A 180 -10.36 8.23 3.86
N GLY A 181 -10.40 9.54 3.93
CA GLY A 181 -9.25 10.39 4.22
C GLY A 181 -9.44 11.21 5.47
N ASP A 182 -8.39 11.30 6.30
CA ASP A 182 -8.39 12.04 7.57
C ASP A 182 -9.61 11.67 8.44
N ALA A 183 -9.82 10.36 8.67
CA ALA A 183 -11.01 9.85 9.36
C ALA A 183 -10.67 8.83 10.44
N ASP A 184 -11.52 8.75 11.44
CA ASP A 184 -11.49 7.73 12.49
C ASP A 184 -12.81 6.93 12.43
N LEU A 185 -12.72 5.68 12.00
CA LEU A 185 -13.81 4.71 12.01
C LEU A 185 -13.58 3.80 13.24
N GLU A 186 -14.55 3.77 14.14
CA GLU A 186 -14.53 2.86 15.28
C GLU A 186 -14.89 1.42 14.84
N GLU A 187 -15.19 0.53 15.76
CA GLU A 187 -15.45 -0.87 15.49
C GLU A 187 -16.75 -1.10 14.68
N ASN A 188 -16.75 -2.12 13.85
CA ASN A 188 -17.91 -2.61 13.08
C ASN A 188 -18.61 -1.57 12.19
N VAL A 189 -17.93 -0.52 11.80
CA VAL A 189 -18.48 0.48 10.88
C VAL A 189 -18.62 -0.12 9.48
N ASN A 190 -19.78 0.08 8.86
CA ASN A 190 -19.97 -0.19 7.45
C ASN A 190 -19.95 1.12 6.64
N PHE A 191 -18.92 1.32 5.86
CA PHE A 191 -18.76 2.48 4.98
C PHE A 191 -19.07 2.08 3.54
N SER A 192 -20.32 2.27 3.11
CA SER A 192 -20.82 1.67 1.87
C SER A 192 -20.25 2.30 0.60
N ALA A 193 -20.53 1.66 -0.53
CA ALA A 193 -19.99 2.01 -1.85
C ALA A 193 -20.25 3.47 -2.26
N GLY A 194 -19.26 4.10 -2.87
CA GLY A 194 -19.34 5.48 -3.37
C GLY A 194 -19.28 6.57 -2.30
N SER A 195 -19.14 6.19 -1.02
CA SER A 195 -19.13 7.17 0.06
C SER A 195 -17.74 7.81 0.25
N ILE A 196 -17.74 9.09 0.62
CA ILE A 196 -16.53 9.92 0.66
C ILE A 196 -16.51 10.75 1.95
N THR A 197 -15.35 10.78 2.62
CA THR A 197 -15.04 11.80 3.61
C THR A 197 -14.51 13.05 2.89
N VAL A 198 -15.30 14.12 2.84
CA VAL A 198 -14.91 15.39 2.23
C VAL A 198 -14.08 16.17 3.24
N ASN A 199 -12.78 15.86 3.28
CA ASN A 199 -11.84 16.25 4.32
C ASN A 199 -11.11 17.58 4.08
N TYR A 200 -11.28 18.23 2.93
CA TYR A 200 -10.56 19.44 2.54
C TYR A 200 -11.49 20.59 2.17
N ASP A 201 -11.35 21.74 2.82
CA ASP A 201 -12.18 22.92 2.63
C ASP A 201 -11.60 23.96 1.64
N GLY A 202 -10.50 23.61 0.96
CA GLY A 202 -9.75 24.51 0.09
C GLY A 202 -8.52 25.14 0.77
N LYS A 203 -8.39 25.06 2.09
CA LYS A 203 -7.25 25.57 2.87
C LYS A 203 -6.73 24.54 3.88
N ASN A 204 -7.63 23.96 4.66
CA ASN A 204 -7.33 23.06 5.76
C ASN A 204 -7.96 21.69 5.54
N LYS A 205 -7.40 20.70 6.23
CA LYS A 205 -8.00 19.38 6.34
C LYS A 205 -8.67 19.22 7.69
N HIS A 206 -9.83 18.58 7.66
CA HIS A 206 -10.67 18.31 8.82
C HIS A 206 -10.90 16.81 8.94
N ARG A 207 -11.12 16.34 10.16
CA ARG A 207 -11.37 14.91 10.42
C ARG A 207 -12.87 14.60 10.44
N THR A 208 -13.18 13.39 10.00
CA THR A 208 -14.50 12.77 10.15
C THR A 208 -14.40 11.69 11.22
N GLU A 209 -15.34 11.67 12.16
CA GLU A 209 -15.44 10.62 13.18
C GLU A 209 -16.69 9.77 12.92
N ILE A 210 -16.51 8.45 12.83
CA ILE A 210 -17.61 7.51 12.65
C ILE A 210 -17.56 6.51 13.78
N LYS A 211 -18.54 6.61 14.66
CA LYS A 211 -18.58 5.85 15.91
C LYS A 211 -19.01 4.40 15.66
N LYS A 212 -18.77 3.56 16.65
CA LYS A 212 -19.01 2.13 16.66
C LYS A 212 -20.38 1.75 16.10
N ASP A 213 -20.44 0.66 15.34
CA ASP A 213 -21.64 0.07 14.75
C ASP A 213 -22.44 1.02 13.83
N ALA A 214 -21.85 2.15 13.41
CA ALA A 214 -22.52 3.05 12.47
C ALA A 214 -22.57 2.49 11.05
N PHE A 215 -23.64 2.81 10.34
CA PHE A 215 -23.85 2.41 8.96
C PHE A 215 -23.94 3.63 8.05
N VAL A 216 -22.92 3.85 7.23
CA VAL A 216 -22.92 4.88 6.20
C VAL A 216 -23.46 4.26 4.90
N GLY A 217 -24.59 4.76 4.43
CA GLY A 217 -25.24 4.31 3.18
C GLY A 217 -24.36 4.58 1.96
N SER A 218 -24.75 4.04 0.82
CA SER A 218 -24.01 4.26 -0.43
C SER A 218 -24.15 5.70 -0.92
N ASP A 219 -23.10 6.17 -1.60
CA ASP A 219 -23.06 7.49 -2.26
C ASP A 219 -23.29 8.67 -1.28
N VAL A 220 -22.70 8.54 -0.08
CA VAL A 220 -22.80 9.56 0.99
C VAL A 220 -21.56 10.45 0.98
N MET A 221 -21.79 11.78 1.08
CA MET A 221 -20.73 12.76 1.29
C MET A 221 -20.74 13.21 2.75
N LEU A 222 -19.69 12.86 3.51
CA LEU A 222 -19.48 13.35 4.88
C LEU A 222 -18.59 14.59 4.83
N VAL A 223 -19.17 15.77 4.98
CA VAL A 223 -18.43 17.05 4.93
C VAL A 223 -17.80 17.32 6.29
N ALA A 224 -16.50 17.08 6.37
CA ALA A 224 -15.75 17.25 7.61
C ALA A 224 -15.58 18.75 8.02
N PRO A 225 -15.52 19.07 9.34
CA PRO A 225 -15.58 18.13 10.44
C PRO A 225 -17.03 17.66 10.70
N VAL A 226 -17.22 16.35 10.88
CA VAL A 226 -18.53 15.77 11.19
C VAL A 226 -18.38 14.48 11.97
N THR A 227 -19.29 14.24 12.92
CA THR A 227 -19.36 13.02 13.72
C THR A 227 -20.64 12.24 13.38
N VAL A 228 -20.49 10.97 13.05
CA VAL A 228 -21.59 10.00 12.93
C VAL A 228 -21.64 9.21 14.22
N GLY A 229 -22.70 9.35 15.01
CA GLY A 229 -22.85 8.75 16.33
C GLY A 229 -22.95 7.22 16.31
N GLU A 230 -22.74 6.60 17.48
CA GLU A 230 -22.78 5.14 17.65
C GLU A 230 -24.11 4.55 17.18
N GLY A 231 -24.04 3.50 16.35
CA GLY A 231 -25.23 2.83 15.80
C GLY A 231 -26.11 3.71 14.94
N ALA A 232 -25.64 4.90 14.53
CA ALA A 232 -26.37 5.77 13.61
C ALA A 232 -26.36 5.22 12.19
N MET A 233 -27.37 5.55 11.42
CA MET A 233 -27.48 5.21 10.00
C MET A 233 -27.51 6.48 9.17
N ILE A 234 -26.77 6.49 8.05
CA ILE A 234 -26.87 7.56 7.04
C ILE A 234 -27.58 7.00 5.81
N GLY A 235 -28.62 7.69 5.41
CA GLY A 235 -29.39 7.33 4.19
C GLY A 235 -28.56 7.50 2.93
N ALA A 236 -28.64 6.54 2.01
CA ALA A 236 -27.90 6.59 0.75
C ALA A 236 -28.18 7.88 -0.05
N GLY A 237 -27.13 8.42 -0.72
CA GLY A 237 -27.21 9.66 -1.51
C GLY A 237 -27.31 10.93 -0.70
N SER A 238 -26.94 10.91 0.59
CA SER A 238 -27.04 12.08 1.47
C SER A 238 -25.73 12.88 1.53
N VAL A 239 -25.86 14.21 1.66
CA VAL A 239 -24.74 15.11 1.97
C VAL A 239 -24.87 15.55 3.43
N ILE A 240 -24.01 15.04 4.28
CA ILE A 240 -24.05 15.25 5.74
C ILE A 240 -23.06 16.34 6.13
N THR A 241 -23.58 17.46 6.65
CA THR A 241 -22.81 18.64 7.05
C THR A 241 -22.93 18.96 8.54
N LYS A 242 -23.65 18.15 9.31
CA LYS A 242 -23.85 18.29 10.75
C LYS A 242 -23.75 16.93 11.40
N ASP A 243 -23.35 16.92 12.67
CA ASP A 243 -23.27 15.71 13.47
C ASP A 243 -24.59 14.95 13.49
N VAL A 244 -24.51 13.63 13.39
CA VAL A 244 -25.65 12.73 13.49
C VAL A 244 -25.62 12.07 14.87
N PRO A 245 -26.64 12.26 15.72
CA PRO A 245 -26.67 11.68 17.05
C PRO A 245 -26.65 10.14 17.04
N PRO A 246 -26.22 9.51 18.15
CA PRO A 246 -26.27 8.05 18.28
C PRO A 246 -27.67 7.49 17.98
N LYS A 247 -27.70 6.36 17.26
CA LYS A 247 -28.92 5.61 16.88
C LYS A 247 -29.91 6.42 16.02
N ALA A 248 -29.51 7.56 15.49
CA ALA A 248 -30.34 8.40 14.62
C ALA A 248 -30.18 7.97 13.15
N LEU A 249 -31.17 8.34 12.34
CA LEU A 249 -31.08 8.34 10.89
C LEU A 249 -30.73 9.74 10.39
N GLY A 250 -29.51 9.93 9.86
CA GLY A 250 -29.11 11.12 9.12
C GLY A 250 -29.51 10.97 7.65
N ILE A 251 -30.32 11.89 7.13
CA ILE A 251 -30.74 11.84 5.74
C ILE A 251 -30.89 13.28 5.18
N GLU A 252 -30.25 13.50 4.05
CA GLU A 252 -30.37 14.75 3.29
C GLU A 252 -30.37 14.37 1.80
N ARG A 253 -31.53 14.52 1.16
CA ARG A 253 -31.71 14.30 -0.29
C ARG A 253 -33.02 14.90 -0.78
N ASN A 254 -33.06 15.33 -2.03
CA ASN A 254 -34.24 15.82 -2.65
C ASN A 254 -35.31 14.73 -2.86
N GLN A 255 -36.59 15.17 -2.89
CA GLN A 255 -37.69 14.28 -3.24
C GLN A 255 -37.61 13.90 -4.72
N GLN A 256 -37.70 12.59 -5.02
CA GLN A 256 -37.79 12.13 -6.41
C GLN A 256 -39.01 12.66 -7.13
N LYS A 257 -38.82 13.10 -8.37
CA LYS A 257 -39.91 13.47 -9.30
C LYS A 257 -39.77 12.61 -10.55
N ASN A 258 -40.86 11.95 -10.91
CA ASN A 258 -40.97 11.26 -12.19
C ASN A 258 -41.67 12.20 -13.19
N ILE A 259 -41.14 12.29 -14.40
CA ILE A 259 -41.72 13.10 -15.49
C ILE A 259 -42.16 12.12 -16.57
N ASP A 260 -43.46 11.84 -16.59
CA ASP A 260 -44.04 10.92 -17.55
C ASP A 260 -43.92 11.45 -18.97
N GLY A 261 -43.63 10.57 -19.93
CA GLY A 261 -43.48 10.92 -21.33
C GLY A 261 -42.27 11.84 -21.64
N TYR A 262 -41.26 11.90 -20.71
CA TYR A 262 -40.07 12.73 -20.95
C TYR A 262 -39.31 12.37 -22.22
N MET A 263 -39.18 11.10 -22.52
CA MET A 263 -38.46 10.61 -23.71
C MET A 263 -39.25 10.87 -25.00
N ASP A 264 -40.59 10.90 -24.94
CA ASP A 264 -41.42 11.18 -26.11
C ASP A 264 -41.32 12.66 -26.56
N ARG A 265 -40.83 13.51 -25.68
CA ARG A 265 -40.56 14.94 -25.97
C ARG A 265 -39.22 15.20 -26.64
N LYS A 266 -38.33 14.22 -26.62
CA LYS A 266 -37.05 14.29 -27.36
C LYS A 266 -37.33 13.92 -28.82
N LYS A 267 -37.53 14.93 -29.67
CA LYS A 267 -37.55 14.71 -31.11
C LYS A 267 -36.22 14.04 -31.54
N PRO A 268 -36.25 13.07 -32.48
CA PRO A 268 -35.04 12.63 -33.14
C PRO A 268 -34.33 13.85 -33.72
N LYS A 269 -32.99 13.90 -33.62
CA LYS A 269 -32.23 14.83 -34.47
C LYS A 269 -32.50 14.39 -35.91
N ASP A 270 -33.16 15.27 -36.69
CA ASP A 270 -33.29 15.08 -38.12
C ASP A 270 -31.86 14.85 -38.67
N GLU A 271 -31.62 13.70 -39.25
CA GLU A 271 -30.41 13.41 -40.02
C GLU A 271 -30.51 14.32 -41.27
N ASN A 272 -29.80 15.44 -41.26
CA ASN A 272 -29.48 16.21 -42.47
C ASN A 272 -28.15 15.80 -43.03
#